data_3a29cb550ab6c2c664397c4206ca07a1
#
_entry.id   3a29cb550ab6c2c664397c4206ca07a1
#
_cell.length_a   1.000
_cell.length_b   1.000
_cell.length_c   1.000
_cell.angle_alpha   90.00
_cell.angle_beta   90.00
_cell.angle_gamma   90.00
#
_symmetry.space_group_name_H-M   'P 1'
#
loop_
_entity.id
_entity.type
_entity.pdbx_description
1 polymer ?
#
loop_
_entity_poly.entity_id
_entity_poly.type
_entity_poly.pdbx_seq_one_letter_code
_entity_poly.pdbx_strand_id
1 'polypeptide(L)'
;MRIYRLLELIIMVKSKRAFLISGLLFMPVLLFAQFNNNTSSPFSRFGLGDLHSYSHGRTTGMGGASLGSRNSRQINMVNPASYTSVDSLSFLFEFGITGRFSQFKNDLGRFSTDDVNFRYFAMSFPVSRRIATSFGLIPYSDVGYDIRVGDSIPGSGKVDYYYYGEGSLSRAYFGLAVKPLRNVSVGANLFYFFGSLRRNSLVSFPGNVEMYSIRKNDDIRLRDFGANFGLQATRPMKKDQTLTFGATLEAKPSFTAFGSDITIKTVSLTVYEGSTPRTYTDSDTISFKQEVKDKITLPMTAGAGVSYVKKNKIEINADYYFQNWSKAVFPFGLTNELLKDRSVITVGGEYIPDRFSIRSFAQRIAYRAGFRYENSYIAINNQQIKDFGMSFGIGLPVYRSNSTVNISAEIGKRGSTNNNLIRENYAKLNFNVNLHDLWFIKRRFD
;
A
#
# COMPACT_ATOMS: atom_id res chain seq x y z
N MET A 1 -11.69 43.60 34.14
CA MET A 1 -11.15 43.81 32.77
C MET A 1 -9.68 43.36 32.59
N ARG A 2 -8.79 43.47 33.57
CA ARG A 2 -7.36 43.02 33.43
C ARG A 2 -7.16 41.49 33.46
N ILE A 3 -7.98 40.74 34.16
CA ILE A 3 -7.82 39.26 34.28
C ILE A 3 -8.21 38.54 32.98
N TYR A 4 -9.19 39.04 32.25
CA TYR A 4 -9.59 38.47 30.95
C TYR A 4 -8.49 38.60 29.89
N ARG A 5 -7.81 39.73 29.82
CA ARG A 5 -6.66 39.91 28.89
C ARG A 5 -5.47 39.02 29.22
N LEU A 6 -5.23 38.72 30.51
CA LEU A 6 -4.16 37.79 30.90
C LEU A 6 -4.49 36.34 30.52
N LEU A 7 -5.75 35.91 30.64
CA LEU A 7 -6.19 34.58 30.21
C LEU A 7 -6.13 34.41 28.69
N GLU A 8 -6.50 35.41 27.91
CA GLU A 8 -6.35 35.40 26.45
C GLU A 8 -4.87 35.33 26.01
N LEU A 9 -4.00 36.07 26.71
CA LEU A 9 -2.54 36.02 26.41
C LEU A 9 -1.94 34.64 26.73
N ILE A 10 -2.35 34.02 27.86
CA ILE A 10 -1.86 32.68 28.25
C ILE A 10 -2.37 31.61 27.27
N ILE A 11 -3.61 31.70 26.81
CA ILE A 11 -4.16 30.77 25.80
C ILE A 11 -3.47 30.97 24.45
N MET A 12 -3.21 32.20 24.05
CA MET A 12 -2.51 32.52 22.78
C MET A 12 -1.04 32.05 22.80
N VAL A 13 -0.34 32.20 23.92
CA VAL A 13 1.04 31.75 24.10
C VAL A 13 1.13 30.22 24.15
N LYS A 14 0.17 29.54 24.79
CA LYS A 14 0.09 28.05 24.76
C LYS A 14 -0.22 27.53 23.35
N SER A 15 -1.10 28.20 22.60
CA SER A 15 -1.42 27.84 21.22
C SER A 15 -0.23 28.05 20.27
N LYS A 16 0.50 29.15 20.41
CA LYS A 16 1.72 29.40 19.61
C LYS A 16 2.85 28.42 19.92
N ARG A 17 3.04 28.03 21.18
CA ARG A 17 4.01 27.00 21.57
C ARG A 17 3.60 25.60 21.06
N ALA A 18 2.32 25.26 21.12
CA ALA A 18 1.80 24.02 20.56
C ALA A 18 1.99 23.98 19.02
N PHE A 19 1.76 25.09 18.34
CA PHE A 19 1.97 25.21 16.89
C PHE A 19 3.47 25.14 16.51
N LEU A 20 4.36 25.76 17.30
CA LEU A 20 5.81 25.67 17.12
C LEU A 20 6.34 24.26 17.39
N ILE A 21 5.87 23.58 18.43
CA ILE A 21 6.23 22.18 18.75
C ILE A 21 5.71 21.24 17.67
N SER A 22 4.49 21.46 17.17
CA SER A 22 3.91 20.73 16.06
C SER A 22 4.73 20.93 14.78
N GLY A 23 5.12 22.16 14.45
CA GLY A 23 5.97 22.48 13.31
C GLY A 23 7.36 21.86 13.42
N LEU A 24 7.97 21.84 14.62
CA LEU A 24 9.27 21.20 14.87
C LEU A 24 9.22 19.67 14.79
N LEU A 25 8.11 19.07 15.17
CA LEU A 25 7.85 17.62 15.03
C LEU A 25 7.61 17.20 13.57
N PHE A 26 7.08 18.10 12.73
CA PHE A 26 6.88 17.84 11.29
C PHE A 26 8.12 18.14 10.43
N MET A 27 9.07 18.94 10.92
CA MET A 27 10.27 19.32 10.17
C MET A 27 11.16 18.14 9.79
N PRO A 28 11.43 17.12 10.64
CA PRO A 28 12.21 15.95 10.23
C PRO A 28 11.50 15.09 9.18
N VAL A 29 10.16 15.07 9.14
CA VAL A 29 9.40 14.31 8.13
C VAL A 29 9.62 14.87 6.72
N LEU A 30 9.82 16.18 6.59
CA LEU A 30 10.11 16.81 5.30
C LEU A 30 11.55 16.56 4.81
N LEU A 31 12.49 16.29 5.71
CA LEU A 31 13.88 16.00 5.35
C LEU A 31 14.08 14.57 4.82
N PHE A 32 13.18 13.64 5.13
CA PHE A 32 13.20 12.27 4.61
C PHE A 32 12.44 12.13 3.27
N ALA A 33 11.81 13.20 2.76
CA ALA A 33 11.06 13.17 1.50
C ALA A 33 11.96 13.22 0.24
N GLN A 34 13.28 13.25 0.38
CA GLN A 34 14.21 13.30 -0.74
C GLN A 34 14.69 11.88 -1.08
N PHE A 35 14.27 11.39 -2.27
CA PHE A 35 14.76 10.15 -2.91
C PHE A 35 14.48 8.84 -2.14
N ASN A 36 13.23 8.59 -1.83
CA ASN A 36 12.82 7.27 -1.38
C ASN A 36 12.18 6.50 -2.53
N ASN A 37 12.85 5.44 -3.00
CA ASN A 37 12.17 4.40 -3.75
C ASN A 37 11.16 3.76 -2.79
N ASN A 38 9.87 3.82 -3.11
CA ASN A 38 8.78 3.33 -2.23
C ASN A 38 8.94 1.86 -1.83
N THR A 39 9.81 1.13 -2.50
CA THR A 39 10.23 -0.24 -2.18
C THR A 39 11.64 -0.50 -2.72
N SER A 40 12.39 -1.38 -2.05
CA SER A 40 13.70 -1.86 -2.49
C SER A 40 13.66 -3.38 -2.76
N SER A 41 12.48 -3.90 -3.10
CA SER A 41 12.24 -5.33 -3.27
C SER A 41 12.58 -5.82 -4.67
N PRO A 42 13.46 -6.82 -4.84
CA PRO A 42 13.72 -7.45 -6.14
C PRO A 42 12.47 -8.03 -6.80
N PHE A 43 11.45 -8.41 -6.01
CA PHE A 43 10.18 -8.91 -6.53
C PHE A 43 9.38 -7.83 -7.27
N SER A 44 9.63 -6.55 -6.98
CA SER A 44 8.95 -5.43 -7.65
C SER A 44 9.34 -5.27 -9.13
N ARG A 45 10.35 -6.02 -9.60
CA ARG A 45 10.74 -6.07 -11.02
C ARG A 45 9.64 -6.64 -11.92
N PHE A 46 8.79 -7.51 -11.40
CA PHE A 46 7.81 -8.26 -12.19
C PHE A 46 6.42 -7.57 -12.22
N GLY A 47 5.70 -7.71 -13.32
CA GLY A 47 4.34 -7.21 -13.50
C GLY A 47 4.20 -5.72 -13.20
N LEU A 48 3.31 -5.32 -12.33
CA LEU A 48 3.12 -3.93 -11.89
C LEU A 48 3.93 -3.56 -10.64
N GLY A 49 4.84 -4.43 -10.19
CA GLY A 49 5.59 -4.21 -8.96
C GLY A 49 4.97 -4.87 -7.73
N ASP A 50 5.37 -4.43 -6.57
CA ASP A 50 4.82 -4.90 -5.29
C ASP A 50 3.44 -4.31 -5.06
N LEU A 51 2.41 -5.18 -5.06
CA LEU A 51 1.04 -4.77 -4.80
C LEU A 51 0.86 -4.46 -3.30
N HIS A 52 0.20 -3.35 -3.02
CA HIS A 52 -0.18 -3.04 -1.64
C HIS A 52 -1.26 -3.99 -1.13
N SER A 53 -1.15 -4.37 0.14
CA SER A 53 -2.17 -5.19 0.80
C SER A 53 -3.47 -4.40 1.01
N TYR A 54 -4.60 -5.10 1.06
CA TYR A 54 -5.92 -4.51 1.35
C TYR A 54 -6.12 -4.10 2.82
N SER A 55 -5.04 -3.89 3.58
CA SER A 55 -5.12 -3.54 5.00
C SER A 55 -4.86 -2.06 5.22
N HIS A 56 -5.73 -1.40 5.99
CA HIS A 56 -5.65 0.02 6.31
C HIS A 56 -6.01 0.25 7.78
N GLY A 57 -5.45 1.31 8.38
CA GLY A 57 -5.78 1.71 9.74
C GLY A 57 -5.62 0.58 10.75
N ARG A 58 -6.67 0.33 11.51
CA ARG A 58 -6.67 -0.72 12.55
C ARG A 58 -6.51 -2.13 11.99
N THR A 59 -6.96 -2.38 10.74
CA THR A 59 -6.94 -3.74 10.17
C THR A 59 -5.53 -4.23 9.87
N THR A 60 -4.53 -3.33 9.79
CA THR A 60 -3.11 -3.71 9.68
C THR A 60 -2.66 -4.57 10.85
N GLY A 61 -3.15 -4.31 12.07
CA GLY A 61 -2.89 -5.17 13.24
C GLY A 61 -3.69 -6.47 13.27
N MET A 62 -4.62 -6.68 12.32
CA MET A 62 -5.53 -7.83 12.23
C MET A 62 -5.29 -8.64 10.95
N GLY A 63 -4.04 -8.67 10.43
CA GLY A 63 -3.70 -9.37 9.20
C GLY A 63 -4.32 -8.78 7.93
N GLY A 64 -5.05 -7.68 8.02
CA GLY A 64 -5.78 -7.05 6.92
C GLY A 64 -7.23 -7.50 6.76
N ALA A 65 -7.73 -8.38 7.62
CA ALA A 65 -9.10 -8.87 7.55
C ALA A 65 -10.13 -7.76 7.83
N SER A 66 -11.00 -7.45 6.85
CA SER A 66 -11.86 -6.27 6.90
C SER A 66 -13.16 -6.33 6.08
N LEU A 67 -13.36 -7.33 5.19
CA LEU A 67 -14.51 -7.36 4.26
C LEU A 67 -15.86 -7.36 4.97
N GLY A 68 -15.97 -8.09 6.08
CA GLY A 68 -17.16 -8.10 6.91
C GLY A 68 -17.18 -7.02 7.99
N SER A 69 -16.06 -6.32 8.22
CA SER A 69 -15.92 -5.39 9.33
C SER A 69 -16.77 -4.14 9.16
N ARG A 70 -17.54 -3.80 10.19
CA ARG A 70 -18.37 -2.59 10.29
C ARG A 70 -18.06 -1.86 11.58
N ASN A 71 -17.41 -0.70 11.45
CA ASN A 71 -17.06 0.12 12.61
C ASN A 71 -17.50 1.56 12.35
N SER A 72 -18.19 2.17 13.32
CA SER A 72 -18.73 3.53 13.17
C SER A 72 -17.67 4.63 13.31
N ARG A 73 -16.48 4.27 13.76
CA ARG A 73 -15.42 5.22 14.10
C ARG A 73 -14.18 5.08 13.19
N GLN A 74 -14.23 4.21 12.17
CA GLN A 74 -13.11 3.98 11.28
C GLN A 74 -13.58 3.73 9.87
N ILE A 75 -12.75 4.10 8.91
CA ILE A 75 -13.05 3.99 7.48
C ILE A 75 -12.55 2.62 6.99
N ASN A 76 -13.44 1.83 6.41
CA ASN A 76 -13.07 0.61 5.72
C ASN A 76 -13.16 0.82 4.21
N MET A 77 -12.06 1.23 3.60
CA MET A 77 -11.97 1.52 2.16
C MET A 77 -12.05 0.27 1.28
N VAL A 78 -11.82 -0.90 1.87
CA VAL A 78 -11.78 -2.18 1.15
C VAL A 78 -13.18 -2.60 0.71
N ASN A 79 -14.17 -2.46 1.61
CA ASN A 79 -15.57 -2.74 1.29
C ASN A 79 -16.41 -1.46 1.40
N PRO A 80 -16.77 -0.81 0.28
CA PRO A 80 -17.51 0.45 0.32
C PRO A 80 -18.88 0.36 0.99
N ALA A 81 -19.52 -0.82 1.06
CA ALA A 81 -20.78 -0.99 1.78
C ALA A 81 -20.68 -0.63 3.27
N SER A 82 -19.48 -0.69 3.85
CA SER A 82 -19.21 -0.38 5.24
C SER A 82 -19.37 1.10 5.61
N TYR A 83 -19.30 2.03 4.64
CA TYR A 83 -19.42 3.47 4.92
C TYR A 83 -20.74 3.81 5.61
N THR A 84 -21.80 3.05 5.34
CA THR A 84 -23.10 3.20 6.05
C THR A 84 -23.04 2.83 7.55
N SER A 85 -21.90 2.39 8.08
CA SER A 85 -21.71 2.15 9.50
C SER A 85 -21.26 3.38 10.28
N VAL A 86 -20.81 4.44 9.60
CA VAL A 86 -20.38 5.70 10.22
C VAL A 86 -21.56 6.34 10.95
N ASP A 87 -21.32 6.78 12.18
CA ASP A 87 -22.34 7.40 13.01
C ASP A 87 -22.86 8.70 12.38
N SER A 88 -24.15 9.00 12.56
CA SER A 88 -24.74 10.25 12.06
C SER A 88 -24.01 11.47 12.63
N LEU A 89 -23.90 12.53 11.83
CA LEU A 89 -23.21 13.78 12.18
C LEU A 89 -21.71 13.64 12.43
N SER A 90 -21.12 12.48 12.18
CA SER A 90 -19.68 12.23 12.32
C SER A 90 -18.92 12.62 11.07
N PHE A 91 -17.71 13.09 11.26
CA PHE A 91 -16.70 13.23 10.24
C PHE A 91 -15.48 12.41 10.64
N LEU A 92 -15.04 11.54 9.75
CA LEU A 92 -13.85 10.72 9.94
C LEU A 92 -12.74 11.17 9.00
N PHE A 93 -11.55 11.29 9.54
CA PHE A 93 -10.31 11.48 8.77
C PHE A 93 -9.30 10.45 9.23
N GLU A 94 -8.70 9.75 8.29
CA GLU A 94 -7.65 8.80 8.55
C GLU A 94 -6.40 9.09 7.72
N PHE A 95 -5.25 8.93 8.36
CA PHE A 95 -3.94 9.06 7.75
C PHE A 95 -3.04 7.94 8.25
N GLY A 96 -2.24 7.37 7.38
CA GLY A 96 -1.33 6.28 7.72
C GLY A 96 0.02 6.40 7.05
N ILE A 97 1.06 6.01 7.78
CA ILE A 97 2.43 5.81 7.30
C ILE A 97 2.90 4.40 7.66
N THR A 98 3.83 3.87 6.89
CA THR A 98 4.45 2.57 7.15
C THR A 98 5.96 2.65 6.96
N GLY A 99 6.69 2.07 7.90
CA GLY A 99 8.09 1.74 7.76
C GLY A 99 8.23 0.25 7.48
N ARG A 100 9.09 -0.14 6.55
CA ARG A 100 9.41 -1.53 6.23
C ARG A 100 10.90 -1.74 6.33
N PHE A 101 11.29 -2.74 7.07
CA PHE A 101 12.65 -3.28 7.10
C PHE A 101 12.62 -4.66 6.45
N SER A 102 13.48 -4.88 5.45
CA SER A 102 13.56 -6.13 4.70
C SER A 102 14.97 -6.66 4.69
N GLN A 103 15.11 -7.96 4.93
CA GLN A 103 16.35 -8.69 4.75
C GLN A 103 16.16 -9.73 3.66
N PHE A 104 16.90 -9.57 2.59
CA PHE A 104 16.92 -10.50 1.45
C PHE A 104 18.08 -11.49 1.60
N LYS A 105 17.83 -12.75 1.27
CA LYS A 105 18.82 -13.82 1.25
C LYS A 105 18.70 -14.62 -0.04
N ASN A 106 19.83 -14.84 -0.70
CA ASN A 106 19.99 -15.79 -1.80
C ASN A 106 21.29 -16.61 -1.57
N ASP A 107 21.69 -17.40 -2.53
CA ASP A 107 22.91 -18.23 -2.46
C ASP A 107 24.20 -17.40 -2.51
N LEU A 108 24.14 -16.17 -3.04
CA LEU A 108 25.27 -15.26 -3.16
C LEU A 108 25.51 -14.42 -1.90
N GLY A 109 24.49 -14.27 -1.03
CA GLY A 109 24.66 -13.46 0.18
C GLY A 109 23.36 -12.97 0.81
N ARG A 110 23.51 -11.94 1.65
CA ARG A 110 22.41 -11.26 2.34
C ARG A 110 22.57 -9.75 2.20
N PHE A 111 21.47 -9.06 2.00
CA PHE A 111 21.43 -7.61 2.07
C PHE A 111 20.16 -7.15 2.79
N SER A 112 20.18 -5.96 3.33
CA SER A 112 19.06 -5.39 4.07
C SER A 112 18.73 -4.01 3.52
N THR A 113 17.46 -3.67 3.55
CA THR A 113 16.93 -2.36 3.14
C THR A 113 15.88 -1.89 4.12
N ASP A 114 15.69 -0.59 4.17
CA ASP A 114 14.60 0.05 4.91
C ASP A 114 13.92 1.10 4.04
N ASP A 115 12.61 1.15 4.16
CA ASP A 115 11.75 2.06 3.41
C ASP A 115 10.72 2.68 4.36
N VAL A 116 10.43 3.98 4.20
CA VAL A 116 9.35 4.66 4.93
C VAL A 116 8.43 5.33 3.92
N ASN A 117 7.15 4.95 3.94
CA ASN A 117 6.19 5.35 2.94
C ASN A 117 4.90 5.91 3.51
N PHE A 118 4.34 6.87 2.79
CA PHE A 118 2.94 7.23 2.92
C PHE A 118 2.07 6.03 2.55
N ARG A 119 1.10 5.70 3.42
CA ARG A 119 0.23 4.55 3.23
C ARG A 119 -1.10 4.93 2.59
N TYR A 120 -1.78 5.94 3.13
CA TYR A 120 -3.04 6.44 2.61
C TYR A 120 -3.51 7.66 3.40
N PHE A 121 -4.44 8.40 2.80
CA PHE A 121 -5.38 9.21 3.56
C PHE A 121 -6.81 8.93 3.09
N ALA A 122 -7.77 9.06 4.00
CA ALA A 122 -9.18 8.88 3.71
C ALA A 122 -10.05 9.78 4.58
N MET A 123 -11.17 10.20 4.02
CA MET A 123 -12.22 10.93 4.70
C MET A 123 -13.55 10.23 4.48
N SER A 124 -14.42 10.25 5.48
CA SER A 124 -15.76 9.67 5.36
C SER A 124 -16.76 10.40 6.24
N PHE A 125 -17.98 10.60 5.74
CA PHE A 125 -19.08 11.17 6.49
C PHE A 125 -20.42 10.66 5.98
N PRO A 126 -21.43 10.58 6.84
CA PRO A 126 -22.80 10.25 6.44
C PRO A 126 -23.45 11.47 5.76
N VAL A 127 -24.04 11.27 4.58
CA VAL A 127 -24.84 12.26 3.88
C VAL A 127 -26.30 12.25 4.42
N SER A 128 -26.74 11.06 4.82
CA SER A 128 -28.05 10.85 5.45
C SER A 128 -28.01 9.61 6.36
N ARG A 129 -29.11 9.30 7.03
CA ARG A 129 -29.22 8.09 7.87
C ARG A 129 -29.00 6.76 7.08
N ARG A 130 -29.11 6.79 5.75
CA ARG A 130 -28.99 5.62 4.87
C ARG A 130 -27.88 5.73 3.84
N ILE A 131 -27.32 6.92 3.66
CA ILE A 131 -26.31 7.20 2.63
C ILE A 131 -25.08 7.77 3.29
N ALA A 132 -23.91 7.22 2.94
CA ALA A 132 -22.63 7.71 3.38
C ALA A 132 -21.63 7.74 2.22
N THR A 133 -20.65 8.63 2.34
CA THR A 133 -19.59 8.81 1.35
C THR A 133 -18.22 8.70 1.97
N SER A 134 -17.25 8.35 1.15
CA SER A 134 -15.84 8.35 1.51
C SER A 134 -14.99 8.73 0.30
N PHE A 135 -13.87 9.39 0.51
CA PHE A 135 -12.90 9.69 -0.53
C PHE A 135 -11.49 9.73 0.04
N GLY A 136 -10.50 9.55 -0.80
CA GLY A 136 -9.13 9.54 -0.36
C GLY A 136 -8.15 9.12 -1.45
N LEU A 137 -6.90 8.90 -1.01
CA LEU A 137 -5.78 8.47 -1.83
C LEU A 137 -5.15 7.21 -1.22
N ILE A 138 -4.96 6.20 -2.06
CA ILE A 138 -4.43 4.90 -1.67
C ILE A 138 -3.36 4.49 -2.67
N PRO A 139 -2.13 4.12 -2.25
CA PRO A 139 -1.17 3.51 -3.14
C PRO A 139 -1.69 2.13 -3.62
N TYR A 140 -1.38 1.78 -4.87
CA TYR A 140 -1.78 0.52 -5.49
C TYR A 140 -0.61 -0.44 -5.64
N SER A 141 0.50 0.02 -6.23
CA SER A 141 1.71 -0.77 -6.38
C SER A 141 2.96 0.11 -6.43
N ASP A 142 4.10 -0.46 -6.04
CA ASP A 142 5.40 0.19 -6.06
C ASP A 142 6.42 -0.66 -6.82
N VAL A 143 7.28 0.02 -7.58
CA VAL A 143 8.47 -0.53 -8.21
C VAL A 143 9.69 0.16 -7.62
N GLY A 144 10.64 -0.65 -7.15
CA GLY A 144 11.91 -0.15 -6.63
C GLY A 144 12.89 -1.32 -6.50
N TYR A 145 13.91 -1.35 -7.33
CA TYR A 145 14.98 -2.34 -7.26
C TYR A 145 16.26 -1.80 -7.92
N ASP A 146 17.40 -2.22 -7.39
CA ASP A 146 18.74 -2.04 -7.97
C ASP A 146 19.44 -3.41 -7.86
N ILE A 147 19.54 -4.11 -9.00
CA ILE A 147 20.07 -5.46 -9.08
C ILE A 147 21.28 -5.45 -10.01
N ARG A 148 22.41 -5.94 -9.51
CA ARG A 148 23.66 -6.07 -10.26
C ARG A 148 24.10 -7.52 -10.23
N VAL A 149 24.39 -8.08 -11.41
CA VAL A 149 24.85 -9.46 -11.56
C VAL A 149 26.04 -9.43 -12.49
N GLY A 150 27.20 -9.86 -11.99
CA GLY A 150 28.39 -10.08 -12.82
C GLY A 150 28.45 -11.52 -13.26
N ASP A 151 28.84 -11.74 -14.51
CA ASP A 151 29.06 -13.05 -15.11
C ASP A 151 30.28 -13.01 -16.04
N SER A 152 30.67 -14.13 -16.58
CA SER A 152 31.76 -14.23 -17.57
C SER A 152 31.34 -15.12 -18.72
N ILE A 153 31.38 -14.57 -19.94
CA ILE A 153 31.00 -15.28 -21.16
C ILE A 153 32.29 -15.73 -21.89
N PRO A 154 32.44 -17.02 -22.20
CA PRO A 154 33.57 -17.50 -22.98
C PRO A 154 33.71 -16.72 -24.30
N GLY A 155 34.89 -16.19 -24.59
CA GLY A 155 35.17 -15.38 -25.78
C GLY A 155 34.80 -13.90 -25.70
N SER A 156 33.93 -13.50 -24.79
CA SER A 156 33.51 -12.10 -24.65
C SER A 156 34.02 -11.42 -23.34
N GLY A 157 34.53 -12.24 -22.41
CA GLY A 157 35.06 -11.73 -21.13
C GLY A 157 33.98 -11.48 -20.07
N LYS A 158 34.26 -10.53 -19.18
CA LYS A 158 33.32 -10.16 -18.11
C LYS A 158 32.11 -9.45 -18.69
N VAL A 159 30.92 -9.76 -18.15
CA VAL A 159 29.66 -9.11 -18.49
C VAL A 159 28.96 -8.71 -17.17
N ASP A 160 28.50 -7.47 -17.10
CA ASP A 160 27.74 -6.92 -15.98
C ASP A 160 26.33 -6.60 -16.43
N TYR A 161 25.36 -7.16 -15.71
CA TYR A 161 23.93 -6.90 -15.87
C TYR A 161 23.47 -5.96 -14.78
N TYR A 162 22.89 -4.82 -15.15
CA TYR A 162 22.27 -3.88 -14.23
C TYR A 162 20.79 -3.79 -14.52
N TYR A 163 19.98 -3.97 -13.48
CA TYR A 163 18.54 -3.79 -13.55
C TYR A 163 18.11 -2.81 -12.47
N TYR A 164 17.60 -1.69 -12.90
CA TYR A 164 17.12 -0.63 -12.04
C TYR A 164 15.65 -0.34 -12.36
N GLY A 165 14.83 -0.17 -11.33
CA GLY A 165 13.44 0.20 -11.49
C GLY A 165 12.97 1.13 -10.40
N GLU A 166 12.09 2.05 -10.77
CA GLU A 166 11.47 3.01 -9.86
C GLU A 166 10.05 3.33 -10.30
N GLY A 167 9.27 3.87 -9.37
CA GLY A 167 7.94 4.39 -9.66
C GLY A 167 6.85 3.78 -8.81
N SER A 168 5.67 4.33 -8.94
CA SER A 168 4.50 3.89 -8.19
C SER A 168 3.21 4.14 -8.97
N LEU A 169 2.21 3.32 -8.66
CA LEU A 169 0.82 3.53 -9.08
C LEU A 169 -0.02 3.81 -7.85
N SER A 170 -0.80 4.86 -7.92
CA SER A 170 -1.74 5.27 -6.89
C SER A 170 -3.15 5.36 -7.43
N ARG A 171 -4.13 5.32 -6.54
CA ARG A 171 -5.53 5.52 -6.86
C ARG A 171 -6.19 6.52 -5.93
N ALA A 172 -6.74 7.60 -6.50
CA ALA A 172 -7.70 8.43 -5.83
C ALA A 172 -9.06 7.77 -5.91
N TYR A 173 -9.85 7.77 -4.85
CA TYR A 173 -11.17 7.18 -4.86
C TYR A 173 -12.24 8.12 -4.35
N PHE A 174 -13.44 7.94 -4.89
CA PHE A 174 -14.69 8.48 -4.37
C PHE A 174 -15.68 7.34 -4.21
N GLY A 175 -16.18 7.15 -3.00
CA GLY A 175 -17.08 6.07 -2.64
C GLY A 175 -18.44 6.55 -2.17
N LEU A 176 -19.47 5.82 -2.54
CA LEU A 176 -20.83 6.02 -2.10
C LEU A 176 -21.40 4.70 -1.59
N ALA A 177 -22.09 4.73 -0.46
CA ALA A 177 -22.77 3.59 0.10
C ALA A 177 -24.20 3.91 0.49
N VAL A 178 -25.07 2.93 0.30
CA VAL A 178 -26.49 3.02 0.63
C VAL A 178 -26.91 1.81 1.45
N LYS A 179 -27.77 2.03 2.41
CA LYS A 179 -28.41 1.00 3.25
C LYS A 179 -29.86 0.82 2.84
N PRO A 180 -30.17 0.02 1.79
CA PRO A 180 -31.53 -0.16 1.30
C PRO A 180 -32.44 -0.86 2.30
N LEU A 181 -31.90 -1.85 3.02
CA LEU A 181 -32.61 -2.61 4.06
C LEU A 181 -31.89 -2.46 5.42
N ARG A 182 -32.59 -2.74 6.51
CA ARG A 182 -32.03 -2.62 7.87
C ARG A 182 -30.70 -3.37 8.04
N ASN A 183 -30.55 -4.51 7.37
CA ASN A 183 -29.47 -5.44 7.57
C ASN A 183 -28.58 -5.59 6.32
N VAL A 184 -28.85 -4.87 5.25
CA VAL A 184 -28.09 -4.95 3.99
C VAL A 184 -27.59 -3.58 3.61
N SER A 185 -26.32 -3.50 3.25
CA SER A 185 -25.66 -2.31 2.74
C SER A 185 -24.96 -2.64 1.44
N VAL A 186 -25.04 -1.74 0.49
CA VAL A 186 -24.33 -1.82 -0.81
C VAL A 186 -23.52 -0.54 -0.98
N GLY A 187 -22.42 -0.64 -1.69
CA GLY A 187 -21.59 0.53 -1.97
C GLY A 187 -20.74 0.32 -3.20
N ALA A 188 -20.23 1.42 -3.74
CA ALA A 188 -19.31 1.43 -4.84
C ALA A 188 -18.22 2.49 -4.61
N ASN A 189 -16.99 2.20 -5.00
CA ASN A 189 -15.91 3.16 -5.18
C ASN A 189 -15.62 3.33 -6.66
N LEU A 190 -15.53 4.55 -7.11
CA LEU A 190 -14.92 4.93 -8.37
C LEU A 190 -13.46 5.30 -8.09
N PHE A 191 -12.53 4.69 -8.83
CA PHE A 191 -11.10 4.97 -8.72
C PHE A 191 -10.61 5.73 -9.94
N TYR A 192 -9.71 6.67 -9.72
CA TYR A 192 -8.83 7.22 -10.73
C TYR A 192 -7.42 6.72 -10.45
N PHE A 193 -6.91 5.85 -11.31
CA PHE A 193 -5.55 5.34 -11.26
C PHE A 193 -4.61 6.29 -11.95
N PHE A 194 -3.45 6.52 -11.37
CA PHE A 194 -2.40 7.35 -11.95
C PHE A 194 -1.03 6.93 -11.42
N GLY A 195 -0.01 7.19 -12.23
CA GLY A 195 1.37 6.95 -11.87
C GLY A 195 2.23 6.57 -13.07
N SER A 196 3.51 6.34 -12.79
CA SER A 196 4.49 5.89 -13.78
C SER A 196 5.40 4.81 -13.20
N LEU A 197 5.80 3.88 -14.05
CA LEU A 197 6.74 2.82 -13.74
C LEU A 197 7.89 2.94 -14.74
N ARG A 198 9.11 3.09 -14.24
CA ARG A 198 10.33 3.17 -15.05
C ARG A 198 11.18 1.94 -14.78
N ARG A 199 11.67 1.32 -15.83
CA ARG A 199 12.56 0.17 -15.79
C ARG A 199 13.72 0.37 -16.72
N ASN A 200 14.91 0.20 -16.19
CA ASN A 200 16.15 0.32 -16.93
C ASN A 200 16.90 -1.00 -16.85
N SER A 201 17.41 -1.47 -17.95
CA SER A 201 18.34 -2.60 -18.01
C SER A 201 19.58 -2.18 -18.81
N LEU A 202 20.75 -2.57 -18.30
CA LEU A 202 22.02 -2.33 -18.95
C LEU A 202 22.80 -3.64 -18.94
N VAL A 203 23.27 -4.03 -20.11
CA VAL A 203 24.27 -5.09 -20.28
C VAL A 203 25.56 -4.40 -20.68
N SER A 204 26.61 -4.56 -19.90
CA SER A 204 27.91 -3.91 -20.10
C SER A 204 29.02 -4.94 -20.15
N PHE A 205 30.04 -4.71 -20.99
CA PHE A 205 31.21 -5.55 -21.16
C PHE A 205 32.47 -4.78 -20.71
N PRO A 206 32.77 -4.74 -19.39
CA PRO A 206 33.92 -4.03 -18.88
C PRO A 206 35.21 -4.59 -19.41
N GLY A 207 36.06 -3.74 -20.03
CA GLY A 207 37.35 -4.13 -20.56
C GLY A 207 37.34 -4.79 -21.95
N ASN A 208 36.19 -4.93 -22.59
CA ASN A 208 36.11 -5.36 -23.98
C ASN A 208 35.57 -4.22 -24.86
N VAL A 209 36.46 -3.55 -25.59
CA VAL A 209 36.16 -2.42 -26.47
C VAL A 209 35.47 -2.80 -27.78
N GLU A 210 35.47 -4.07 -28.13
CA GLU A 210 34.82 -4.58 -29.34
C GLU A 210 33.32 -4.88 -29.11
N MET A 211 32.92 -4.94 -27.85
CA MET A 211 31.53 -5.24 -27.45
C MET A 211 30.75 -3.99 -27.11
N TYR A 212 29.55 -3.88 -27.67
CA TYR A 212 28.62 -2.80 -27.35
C TYR A 212 27.89 -3.08 -26.04
N SER A 213 27.86 -2.10 -25.15
CA SER A 213 26.92 -2.08 -24.05
C SER A 213 25.53 -1.74 -24.57
N ILE A 214 24.51 -2.44 -24.07
CA ILE A 214 23.12 -2.25 -24.47
C ILE A 214 22.33 -1.76 -23.28
N ARG A 215 21.73 -0.54 -23.41
CA ARG A 215 20.82 0.02 -22.43
C ARG A 215 19.41 0.03 -23.00
N LYS A 216 18.47 -0.52 -22.23
CA LYS A 216 17.05 -0.47 -22.51
C LYS A 216 16.32 0.29 -21.40
N ASN A 217 15.54 1.29 -21.76
CA ASN A 217 14.72 2.08 -20.85
C ASN A 217 13.26 1.91 -21.24
N ASP A 218 12.45 1.38 -20.33
CA ASP A 218 11.00 1.24 -20.47
C ASP A 218 10.32 2.22 -19.48
N ASP A 219 9.56 3.17 -19.97
CA ASP A 219 8.73 4.10 -19.16
C ASP A 219 7.26 3.86 -19.48
N ILE A 220 6.47 3.52 -18.47
CA ILE A 220 5.05 3.25 -18.60
C ILE A 220 4.28 4.21 -17.71
N ARG A 221 3.42 5.03 -18.32
CA ARG A 221 2.50 5.91 -17.61
C ARG A 221 1.08 5.37 -17.71
N LEU A 222 0.42 5.32 -16.58
CA LEU A 222 -0.93 4.79 -16.46
C LEU A 222 -1.86 5.88 -15.91
N ARG A 223 -2.99 6.09 -16.62
CA ARG A 223 -4.06 7.01 -16.20
C ARG A 223 -5.38 6.46 -16.69
N ASP A 224 -6.25 6.03 -15.78
CA ASP A 224 -7.58 5.56 -16.14
C ASP A 224 -8.50 5.41 -14.93
N PHE A 225 -9.75 5.05 -15.19
CA PHE A 225 -10.76 4.83 -14.17
C PHE A 225 -11.04 3.35 -13.94
N GLY A 226 -11.40 3.02 -12.71
CA GLY A 226 -11.84 1.70 -12.31
C GLY A 226 -12.91 1.81 -11.24
N ALA A 227 -13.59 0.70 -10.96
CA ALA A 227 -14.61 0.66 -9.93
C ALA A 227 -14.56 -0.65 -9.14
N ASN A 228 -14.87 -0.58 -7.83
CA ASN A 228 -15.21 -1.75 -7.07
C ASN A 228 -16.58 -1.60 -6.41
N PHE A 229 -17.24 -2.73 -6.22
CA PHE A 229 -18.56 -2.84 -5.62
C PHE A 229 -18.44 -3.62 -4.31
N GLY A 230 -19.22 -3.23 -3.33
CA GLY A 230 -19.26 -3.86 -2.02
C GLY A 230 -20.67 -4.20 -1.59
N LEU A 231 -20.79 -5.32 -0.91
CA LEU A 231 -22.03 -5.78 -0.28
C LEU A 231 -21.71 -6.18 1.16
N GLN A 232 -22.57 -5.82 2.09
CA GLN A 232 -22.54 -6.34 3.46
C GLN A 232 -23.94 -6.70 3.92
N ALA A 233 -24.08 -7.91 4.46
CA ALA A 233 -25.30 -8.42 5.09
C ALA A 233 -25.03 -8.68 6.57
N THR A 234 -25.75 -8.01 7.46
CA THR A 234 -25.55 -8.05 8.91
C THR A 234 -26.70 -8.80 9.57
N ARG A 235 -26.40 -9.80 10.38
CA ARG A 235 -27.35 -10.55 11.18
C ARG A 235 -27.11 -10.32 12.66
N PRO A 236 -27.99 -9.59 13.36
CA PRO A 236 -28.00 -9.56 14.82
C PRO A 236 -28.23 -10.99 15.35
N MET A 237 -27.42 -11.39 16.34
CA MET A 237 -27.55 -12.71 16.98
C MET A 237 -28.19 -12.54 18.37
N LYS A 238 -27.40 -12.71 19.42
CA LYS A 238 -27.81 -12.43 20.81
C LYS A 238 -27.59 -10.94 21.13
N LYS A 239 -27.98 -10.53 22.34
CA LYS A 239 -27.72 -9.17 22.82
C LYS A 239 -26.23 -8.81 22.61
N ASP A 240 -25.99 -7.67 21.96
CA ASP A 240 -24.65 -7.13 21.66
C ASP A 240 -23.75 -7.99 20.74
N GLN A 241 -24.29 -9.00 20.09
CA GLN A 241 -23.56 -9.84 19.12
C GLN A 241 -24.09 -9.63 17.71
N THR A 242 -23.18 -9.54 16.75
CA THR A 242 -23.50 -9.30 15.36
C THR A 242 -22.59 -10.13 14.47
N LEU A 243 -23.17 -10.80 13.48
CA LEU A 243 -22.45 -11.47 12.41
C LEU A 243 -22.66 -10.69 11.12
N THR A 244 -21.59 -10.36 10.41
CA THR A 244 -21.67 -9.66 9.13
C THR A 244 -20.91 -10.43 8.06
N PHE A 245 -21.57 -10.70 6.96
CA PHE A 245 -20.98 -11.22 5.73
C PHE A 245 -20.66 -10.05 4.81
N GLY A 246 -19.45 -10.01 4.28
CA GLY A 246 -18.99 -9.00 3.34
C GLY A 246 -18.54 -9.63 2.03
N ALA A 247 -18.84 -8.99 0.92
CA ALA A 247 -18.33 -9.37 -0.39
C ALA A 247 -17.91 -8.12 -1.15
N THR A 248 -16.89 -8.26 -2.00
CA THR A 248 -16.43 -7.19 -2.89
C THR A 248 -16.11 -7.76 -4.25
N LEU A 249 -16.34 -6.96 -5.27
CA LEU A 249 -16.02 -7.26 -6.66
C LEU A 249 -15.41 -6.00 -7.30
N GLU A 250 -14.14 -6.08 -7.69
CA GLU A 250 -13.49 -5.09 -8.54
C GLU A 250 -13.56 -5.63 -9.97
N ALA A 251 -14.25 -4.89 -10.85
CA ALA A 251 -14.38 -5.27 -12.24
C ALA A 251 -13.00 -5.34 -12.90
N LYS A 252 -12.89 -6.11 -13.98
CA LYS A 252 -11.67 -6.21 -14.79
C LYS A 252 -11.42 -4.86 -15.48
N PRO A 253 -10.56 -3.97 -14.94
CA PRO A 253 -10.31 -2.69 -15.57
C PRO A 253 -9.34 -2.87 -16.74
N SER A 254 -9.65 -2.22 -17.85
CA SER A 254 -8.73 -2.10 -18.98
C SER A 254 -8.26 -0.68 -19.05
N PHE A 255 -7.01 -0.46 -18.75
CA PHE A 255 -6.41 0.87 -18.65
C PHE A 255 -5.66 1.25 -19.90
N THR A 256 -5.74 2.51 -20.24
CA THR A 256 -4.87 3.11 -21.24
C THR A 256 -3.49 3.34 -20.63
N ALA A 257 -2.48 2.72 -21.20
CA ALA A 257 -1.10 2.93 -20.86
C ALA A 257 -0.38 3.63 -22.01
N PHE A 258 0.52 4.53 -21.64
CA PHE A 258 1.43 5.18 -22.58
C PHE A 258 2.82 4.66 -22.29
N GLY A 259 3.42 3.96 -23.24
CA GLY A 259 4.74 3.37 -23.12
C GLY A 259 5.76 4.09 -24.00
N SER A 260 6.96 4.28 -23.47
CA SER A 260 8.13 4.69 -24.25
C SER A 260 9.22 3.65 -24.03
N ASP A 261 9.79 3.18 -25.14
CA ASP A 261 10.89 2.19 -25.16
C ASP A 261 12.05 2.80 -25.94
N ILE A 262 13.21 2.88 -25.30
CA ILE A 262 14.43 3.36 -25.92
C ILE A 262 15.53 2.32 -25.71
N THR A 263 16.08 1.81 -26.80
CA THR A 263 17.24 0.89 -26.75
C THR A 263 18.43 1.58 -27.41
N ILE A 264 19.51 1.72 -26.65
CA ILE A 264 20.74 2.39 -27.07
C ILE A 264 21.89 1.39 -26.98
N LYS A 265 22.68 1.26 -28.04
CA LYS A 265 23.99 0.62 -28.00
C LYS A 265 25.06 1.69 -27.74
N THR A 266 26.03 1.37 -26.94
CA THR A 266 27.11 2.28 -26.58
C THR A 266 28.44 1.53 -26.57
N VAL A 267 29.47 2.10 -27.20
CA VAL A 267 30.85 1.69 -27.06
C VAL A 267 31.63 2.80 -26.37
N SER A 268 32.48 2.40 -25.44
CA SER A 268 33.33 3.37 -24.71
C SER A 268 34.78 2.91 -24.81
N LEU A 269 35.63 3.74 -25.42
CA LEU A 269 37.05 3.54 -25.52
C LEU A 269 37.76 4.47 -24.54
N THR A 270 38.50 3.92 -23.58
CA THR A 270 39.35 4.71 -22.71
C THR A 270 40.78 4.67 -23.21
N VAL A 271 41.31 5.80 -23.65
CA VAL A 271 42.69 5.97 -24.09
C VAL A 271 43.46 6.71 -23.00
N TYR A 272 44.65 6.25 -22.70
CA TYR A 272 45.55 6.88 -21.75
C TYR A 272 46.52 7.81 -22.52
N GLU A 273 46.38 9.10 -22.29
CA GLU A 273 47.35 10.13 -22.73
C GLU A 273 48.28 10.44 -21.54
N GLY A 274 49.40 9.71 -21.47
CA GLY A 274 50.25 9.71 -20.27
C GLY A 274 49.55 9.02 -19.10
N SER A 275 49.42 9.66 -17.95
CA SER A 275 48.70 9.16 -16.76
C SER A 275 47.23 9.58 -16.71
N THR A 276 46.72 10.31 -17.70
CA THR A 276 45.34 10.86 -17.70
C THR A 276 44.44 9.98 -18.59
N PRO A 277 43.42 9.30 -18.04
CA PRO A 277 42.47 8.55 -18.84
C PRO A 277 41.50 9.50 -19.54
N ARG A 278 41.31 9.33 -20.86
CA ARG A 278 40.25 9.96 -21.65
C ARG A 278 39.32 8.90 -22.17
N THR A 279 38.04 9.01 -21.86
CA THR A 279 37.01 8.10 -22.34
C THR A 279 36.22 8.76 -23.48
N TYR A 280 36.28 8.13 -24.64
CA TYR A 280 35.47 8.45 -25.82
C TYR A 280 34.28 7.51 -25.82
N THR A 281 33.07 8.07 -25.93
CA THR A 281 31.84 7.29 -25.95
C THR A 281 31.08 7.56 -27.23
N ASP A 282 30.81 6.52 -27.99
CA ASP A 282 29.93 6.57 -29.15
C ASP A 282 28.65 5.81 -28.85
N SER A 283 27.51 6.39 -29.20
CA SER A 283 26.18 5.84 -28.87
C SER A 283 25.27 5.94 -30.10
N ASP A 284 24.58 4.83 -30.36
CA ASP A 284 23.60 4.76 -31.44
C ASP A 284 22.26 4.19 -30.92
N THR A 285 21.16 4.74 -31.39
CA THR A 285 19.82 4.31 -30.99
C THR A 285 19.34 3.19 -31.89
N ILE A 286 19.22 1.97 -31.31
CA ILE A 286 18.73 0.77 -32.03
C ILE A 286 17.23 0.83 -32.22
N SER A 287 16.51 1.26 -31.17
CA SER A 287 15.03 1.33 -31.17
C SER A 287 14.56 2.52 -30.36
N PHE A 288 13.62 3.24 -30.92
CA PHE A 288 12.97 4.36 -30.27
C PHE A 288 11.46 4.30 -30.54
N LYS A 289 10.69 4.09 -29.50
CA LYS A 289 9.23 4.15 -29.53
C LYS A 289 8.80 5.16 -28.48
N GLN A 290 8.19 6.26 -28.90
CA GLN A 290 7.74 7.32 -28.00
C GLN A 290 6.22 7.32 -27.88
N GLU A 291 5.73 7.32 -26.65
CA GLU A 291 4.31 7.47 -26.29
C GLU A 291 3.36 6.52 -27.07
N VAL A 292 3.78 5.28 -27.26
CA VAL A 292 2.91 4.26 -27.84
C VAL A 292 1.74 4.02 -26.88
N LYS A 293 0.51 4.25 -27.37
CA LYS A 293 -0.71 4.00 -26.63
C LYS A 293 -1.10 2.53 -26.76
N ASP A 294 -1.24 1.85 -25.64
CA ASP A 294 -1.70 0.45 -25.60
C ASP A 294 -2.61 0.22 -24.38
N LYS A 295 -3.19 -0.97 -24.28
CA LYS A 295 -4.10 -1.32 -23.19
C LYS A 295 -3.46 -2.32 -22.22
N ILE A 296 -3.42 -1.96 -20.95
CA ILE A 296 -3.16 -2.87 -19.84
C ILE A 296 -4.50 -3.37 -19.31
N THR A 297 -4.67 -4.68 -19.24
CA THR A 297 -5.87 -5.26 -18.64
C THR A 297 -5.51 -5.88 -17.31
N LEU A 298 -6.02 -5.32 -16.21
CA LEU A 298 -5.86 -5.86 -14.87
C LEU A 298 -6.83 -7.00 -14.59
N PRO A 299 -6.52 -7.89 -13.66
CA PRO A 299 -7.41 -8.99 -13.29
C PRO A 299 -8.66 -8.47 -12.57
N MET A 300 -9.74 -9.21 -12.72
CA MET A 300 -10.88 -9.09 -11.81
C MET A 300 -10.46 -9.51 -10.40
N THR A 301 -10.88 -8.75 -9.39
CA THR A 301 -10.68 -9.08 -7.99
C THR A 301 -12.02 -9.39 -7.35
N ALA A 302 -12.12 -10.55 -6.71
CA ALA A 302 -13.27 -10.92 -5.90
C ALA A 302 -12.81 -11.17 -4.45
N GLY A 303 -13.61 -10.75 -3.49
CA GLY A 303 -13.36 -10.97 -2.07
C GLY A 303 -14.64 -11.36 -1.33
N ALA A 304 -14.51 -12.27 -0.37
CA ALA A 304 -15.57 -12.64 0.56
C ALA A 304 -15.01 -12.74 1.97
N GLY A 305 -15.79 -12.33 2.97
CA GLY A 305 -15.35 -12.34 4.35
C GLY A 305 -16.49 -12.37 5.34
N VAL A 306 -16.14 -12.67 6.58
CA VAL A 306 -17.06 -12.74 7.71
C VAL A 306 -16.48 -11.99 8.89
N SER A 307 -17.32 -11.27 9.60
CA SER A 307 -16.99 -10.56 10.83
C SER A 307 -17.96 -10.94 11.94
N TYR A 308 -17.43 -11.39 13.06
CA TYR A 308 -18.17 -11.56 14.30
C TYR A 308 -17.78 -10.47 15.28
N VAL A 309 -18.77 -9.75 15.80
CA VAL A 309 -18.57 -8.64 16.73
C VAL A 309 -19.39 -8.89 17.99
N LYS A 310 -18.71 -8.87 19.16
CA LYS A 310 -19.33 -8.64 20.47
C LYS A 310 -19.03 -7.19 20.84
N LYS A 311 -20.07 -6.38 20.81
CA LYS A 311 -19.99 -4.91 20.93
C LYS A 311 -19.06 -4.46 22.07
N ASN A 312 -18.16 -3.54 21.75
CA ASN A 312 -17.18 -2.95 22.67
C ASN A 312 -16.21 -3.94 23.33
N LYS A 313 -16.10 -5.18 22.85
CA LYS A 313 -15.26 -6.19 23.52
C LYS A 313 -14.42 -7.01 22.57
N ILE A 314 -15.03 -7.63 21.57
CA ILE A 314 -14.34 -8.55 20.66
C ILE A 314 -14.82 -8.30 19.22
N GLU A 315 -13.89 -8.34 18.30
CA GLU A 315 -14.16 -8.47 16.85
C GLU A 315 -13.24 -9.54 16.30
N ILE A 316 -13.77 -10.46 15.49
CA ILE A 316 -13.02 -11.50 14.79
C ILE A 316 -13.43 -11.44 13.33
N ASN A 317 -12.46 -11.36 12.43
CA ASN A 317 -12.65 -11.27 10.99
C ASN A 317 -11.88 -12.39 10.28
N ALA A 318 -12.44 -12.90 9.19
CA ALA A 318 -11.77 -13.80 8.27
C ALA A 318 -12.19 -13.45 6.84
N ASP A 319 -11.21 -13.30 5.94
CA ASP A 319 -11.43 -12.91 4.56
C ASP A 319 -10.65 -13.80 3.60
N TYR A 320 -11.19 -13.96 2.41
CA TYR A 320 -10.54 -14.56 1.26
C TYR A 320 -10.66 -13.64 0.06
N TYR A 321 -9.51 -13.42 -0.65
CA TYR A 321 -9.44 -12.67 -1.90
C TYR A 321 -8.88 -13.53 -3.01
N PHE A 322 -9.41 -13.34 -4.20
CA PHE A 322 -8.94 -13.97 -5.41
C PHE A 322 -8.78 -12.94 -6.53
N GLN A 323 -7.66 -13.02 -7.27
CA GLN A 323 -7.36 -12.19 -8.44
C GLN A 323 -6.85 -13.06 -9.57
N ASN A 324 -7.50 -12.97 -10.71
CA ASN A 324 -7.19 -13.78 -11.90
C ASN A 324 -6.07 -13.13 -12.74
N TRP A 325 -4.83 -13.15 -12.22
CA TRP A 325 -3.67 -12.55 -12.88
C TRP A 325 -3.22 -13.31 -14.11
N SER A 326 -3.56 -14.59 -14.27
CA SER A 326 -3.27 -15.37 -15.48
C SER A 326 -3.97 -14.83 -16.72
N LYS A 327 -5.03 -14.01 -16.54
CA LYS A 327 -5.76 -13.32 -17.61
C LYS A 327 -5.40 -11.84 -17.76
N ALA A 328 -4.41 -11.35 -17.03
CA ALA A 328 -3.92 -10.01 -17.20
C ALA A 328 -3.18 -9.88 -18.53
N VAL A 329 -3.26 -8.72 -19.16
CA VAL A 329 -2.57 -8.44 -20.42
C VAL A 329 -1.70 -7.22 -20.23
N PHE A 330 -0.41 -7.38 -20.49
CA PHE A 330 0.58 -6.30 -20.36
C PHE A 330 1.29 -6.11 -21.69
N PRO A 331 1.26 -4.93 -22.28
CA PRO A 331 2.12 -4.51 -23.38
C PRO A 331 3.52 -4.12 -22.86
N PHE A 332 4.39 -3.67 -23.76
CA PHE A 332 5.68 -3.05 -23.45
C PHE A 332 6.69 -3.97 -22.72
N GLY A 333 6.77 -5.26 -23.13
CA GLY A 333 7.78 -6.19 -22.60
C GLY A 333 7.55 -6.61 -21.15
N LEU A 334 6.41 -6.28 -20.56
CA LEU A 334 5.93 -6.91 -19.34
C LEU A 334 5.45 -8.31 -19.70
N THR A 335 6.26 -9.34 -19.42
CA THR A 335 5.93 -10.71 -19.82
C THR A 335 4.83 -11.29 -18.97
N ASN A 336 3.77 -11.83 -19.59
CA ASN A 336 2.69 -12.53 -18.91
C ASN A 336 3.11 -13.93 -18.40
N GLU A 337 4.22 -14.46 -18.91
CA GLU A 337 4.67 -15.83 -18.65
C GLU A 337 5.01 -16.12 -17.18
N LEU A 338 5.23 -15.08 -16.38
CA LEU A 338 5.58 -15.18 -14.98
C LEU A 338 4.42 -14.90 -14.03
N LEU A 339 3.19 -14.72 -14.56
CA LEU A 339 2.03 -14.34 -13.74
C LEU A 339 1.11 -15.53 -13.48
N LYS A 340 0.77 -15.76 -12.22
CA LYS A 340 -0.20 -16.76 -11.75
C LYS A 340 -1.31 -16.08 -10.95
N ASP A 341 -2.43 -16.76 -10.82
CA ASP A 341 -3.55 -16.26 -10.04
C ASP A 341 -3.15 -16.05 -8.56
N ARG A 342 -3.52 -14.89 -8.06
CA ARG A 342 -3.24 -14.50 -6.67
C ARG A 342 -4.38 -14.89 -5.76
N SER A 343 -4.07 -15.48 -4.61
CA SER A 343 -5.02 -15.72 -3.55
C SER A 343 -4.49 -15.24 -2.21
N VAL A 344 -5.35 -14.63 -1.39
CA VAL A 344 -4.99 -14.11 -0.07
C VAL A 344 -6.01 -14.56 0.95
N ILE A 345 -5.53 -15.15 2.03
CA ILE A 345 -6.33 -15.50 3.21
C ILE A 345 -5.86 -14.63 4.36
N THR A 346 -6.79 -13.98 5.04
CA THR A 346 -6.50 -13.18 6.23
C THR A 346 -7.45 -13.55 7.36
N VAL A 347 -6.91 -13.64 8.56
CA VAL A 347 -7.68 -13.87 9.79
C VAL A 347 -7.14 -12.92 10.84
N GLY A 348 -8.02 -12.27 11.59
CA GLY A 348 -7.58 -11.39 12.66
C GLY A 348 -8.66 -11.08 13.67
N GLY A 349 -8.22 -10.56 14.81
CA GLY A 349 -9.12 -10.20 15.88
C GLY A 349 -8.67 -8.95 16.65
N GLU A 350 -9.65 -8.31 17.28
CA GLU A 350 -9.49 -7.20 18.20
C GLU A 350 -10.13 -7.56 19.53
N TYR A 351 -9.46 -7.26 20.62
CA TYR A 351 -9.97 -7.41 21.98
C TYR A 351 -9.77 -6.12 22.77
N ILE A 352 -10.83 -5.63 23.40
CA ILE A 352 -10.83 -4.48 24.30
C ILE A 352 -11.31 -4.99 25.67
N PRO A 353 -10.47 -5.00 26.70
CA PRO A 353 -10.84 -5.52 28.03
C PRO A 353 -12.05 -4.82 28.62
N ASP A 354 -12.00 -3.50 28.73
CA ASP A 354 -13.12 -2.63 29.15
C ASP A 354 -12.98 -1.25 28.51
N ARG A 355 -13.81 -0.98 27.48
CA ARG A 355 -13.78 0.27 26.72
C ARG A 355 -14.11 1.51 27.59
N PHE A 356 -14.84 1.34 28.64
CA PHE A 356 -15.36 2.42 29.49
C PHE A 356 -14.64 2.54 30.84
N SER A 357 -13.58 1.77 31.05
CA SER A 357 -12.81 1.82 32.29
C SER A 357 -12.32 3.25 32.59
N ILE A 358 -12.69 3.74 33.76
CA ILE A 358 -12.25 5.06 34.26
C ILE A 358 -10.88 4.93 34.95
N ARG A 359 -10.63 3.79 35.59
CA ARG A 359 -9.46 3.58 36.46
C ARG A 359 -8.19 3.19 35.70
N SER A 360 -8.32 2.50 34.58
CA SER A 360 -7.17 1.93 33.87
C SER A 360 -7.20 2.29 32.40
N PHE A 361 -6.15 2.98 31.94
CA PHE A 361 -5.96 3.26 30.52
C PHE A 361 -5.73 1.98 29.71
N ALA A 362 -4.97 1.02 30.25
CA ALA A 362 -4.66 -0.24 29.59
C ALA A 362 -5.90 -1.07 29.25
N GLN A 363 -6.97 -0.99 30.07
CA GLN A 363 -8.22 -1.68 29.78
C GLN A 363 -8.99 -1.08 28.60
N ARG A 364 -8.74 0.19 28.25
CA ARG A 364 -9.36 0.86 27.09
C ARG A 364 -8.61 0.64 25.79
N ILE A 365 -7.38 0.15 25.86
CA ILE A 365 -6.58 -0.16 24.67
C ILE A 365 -7.22 -1.30 23.90
N ALA A 366 -7.30 -1.14 22.57
CA ALA A 366 -7.66 -2.22 21.67
C ALA A 366 -6.42 -3.03 21.32
N TYR A 367 -6.38 -4.28 21.71
CA TYR A 367 -5.32 -5.23 21.38
C TYR A 367 -5.71 -6.04 20.16
N ARG A 368 -4.80 -6.19 19.21
CA ARG A 368 -5.07 -6.83 17.92
C ARG A 368 -4.01 -7.85 17.58
N ALA A 369 -4.44 -8.93 16.95
CA ALA A 369 -3.56 -9.91 16.36
C ALA A 369 -4.17 -10.41 15.05
N GLY A 370 -3.32 -10.83 14.11
CA GLY A 370 -3.77 -11.35 12.84
C GLY A 370 -2.72 -12.13 12.10
N PHE A 371 -3.19 -12.85 11.10
CA PHE A 371 -2.40 -13.68 10.21
C PHE A 371 -2.81 -13.46 8.77
N ARG A 372 -1.83 -13.46 7.86
CA ARG A 372 -2.01 -13.35 6.42
C ARG A 372 -1.19 -14.41 5.71
N TYR A 373 -1.83 -15.09 4.77
CA TYR A 373 -1.19 -16.01 3.85
C TYR A 373 -1.57 -15.62 2.42
N GLU A 374 -0.56 -15.51 1.57
CA GLU A 374 -0.74 -15.07 0.19
C GLU A 374 0.05 -15.95 -0.76
N ASN A 375 -0.62 -16.46 -1.79
CA ASN A 375 0.02 -16.90 -3.01
C ASN A 375 0.10 -15.69 -3.94
N SER A 376 1.31 -15.15 -4.13
CA SER A 376 1.53 -13.94 -4.93
C SER A 376 1.21 -14.19 -6.40
N TYR A 377 0.92 -13.12 -7.14
CA TYR A 377 0.75 -13.23 -8.59
C TYR A 377 2.06 -13.49 -9.35
N ILE A 378 3.21 -13.35 -8.69
CA ILE A 378 4.54 -13.55 -9.27
C ILE A 378 4.93 -15.02 -9.20
N ALA A 379 5.40 -15.57 -10.31
CA ALA A 379 6.06 -16.87 -10.37
C ALA A 379 7.46 -16.72 -11.00
N ILE A 380 8.47 -17.29 -10.38
CA ILE A 380 9.86 -17.30 -10.87
C ILE A 380 10.28 -18.76 -11.00
N ASN A 381 10.87 -19.13 -12.12
CA ASN A 381 11.22 -20.53 -12.44
C ASN A 381 10.02 -21.47 -12.25
N ASN A 382 8.84 -21.05 -12.70
CA ASN A 382 7.56 -21.74 -12.56
C ASN A 382 7.07 -21.97 -11.11
N GLN A 383 7.77 -21.42 -10.11
CA GLN A 383 7.39 -21.48 -8.71
C GLN A 383 6.70 -20.18 -8.29
N GLN A 384 5.47 -20.29 -7.85
CA GLN A 384 4.70 -19.15 -7.33
C GLN A 384 5.27 -18.70 -6.00
N ILE A 385 5.53 -17.40 -5.87
CA ILE A 385 6.04 -16.81 -4.64
C ILE A 385 4.94 -16.79 -3.59
N LYS A 386 5.25 -17.32 -2.41
CA LYS A 386 4.36 -17.35 -1.25
C LYS A 386 4.81 -16.31 -0.24
N ASP A 387 3.85 -15.67 0.41
CA ASP A 387 4.09 -14.68 1.47
C ASP A 387 3.18 -14.99 2.66
N PHE A 388 3.73 -15.03 3.86
CA PHE A 388 2.96 -15.09 5.07
C PHE A 388 3.44 -14.05 6.08
N GLY A 389 2.50 -13.47 6.82
CA GLY A 389 2.78 -12.47 7.83
C GLY A 389 1.93 -12.67 9.07
N MET A 390 2.51 -12.38 10.22
CA MET A 390 1.81 -12.26 11.49
C MET A 390 1.82 -10.79 11.91
N SER A 391 0.70 -10.28 12.31
CA SER A 391 0.55 -8.89 12.73
C SER A 391 0.06 -8.79 14.16
N PHE A 392 0.56 -7.78 14.85
CA PHE A 392 0.14 -7.37 16.18
C PHE A 392 -0.12 -5.87 16.18
N GLY A 393 -1.09 -5.42 16.94
CA GLY A 393 -1.42 -4.00 16.97
C GLY A 393 -2.07 -3.55 18.27
N ILE A 394 -1.95 -2.26 18.54
CA ILE A 394 -2.63 -1.57 19.62
C ILE A 394 -3.37 -0.36 19.07
N GLY A 395 -4.57 -0.13 19.61
CA GLY A 395 -5.36 1.08 19.34
C GLY A 395 -5.49 1.90 20.62
N LEU A 396 -4.87 3.06 20.61
CA LEU A 396 -4.81 3.98 21.76
C LEU A 396 -5.93 5.00 21.64
N PRO A 397 -6.95 4.96 22.51
CA PRO A 397 -8.02 5.96 22.48
C PRO A 397 -7.50 7.33 22.94
N VAL A 398 -7.84 8.37 22.19
CA VAL A 398 -7.49 9.76 22.55
C VAL A 398 -8.44 10.24 23.67
N TYR A 399 -7.88 10.93 24.64
CA TYR A 399 -8.65 11.42 25.78
C TYR A 399 -9.77 12.39 25.37
N ARG A 400 -10.97 12.17 25.88
CA ARG A 400 -12.19 12.94 25.57
C ARG A 400 -12.55 13.04 24.09
N SER A 401 -12.07 12.10 23.26
CA SER A 401 -12.37 12.03 21.84
C SER A 401 -12.75 10.60 21.45
N ASN A 402 -13.43 10.45 20.33
CA ASN A 402 -13.62 9.17 19.67
C ASN A 402 -12.45 8.82 18.72
N SER A 403 -11.47 9.71 18.63
CA SER A 403 -10.27 9.51 17.83
C SER A 403 -9.37 8.40 18.41
N THR A 404 -8.58 7.78 17.56
CA THR A 404 -7.72 6.66 17.94
C THR A 404 -6.39 6.77 17.21
N VAL A 405 -5.29 6.52 17.91
CA VAL A 405 -3.99 6.30 17.32
C VAL A 405 -3.75 4.80 17.27
N ASN A 406 -3.47 4.26 16.09
CA ASN A 406 -3.22 2.84 15.89
C ASN A 406 -1.74 2.64 15.55
N ILE A 407 -1.11 1.70 16.24
CA ILE A 407 0.26 1.26 15.99
C ILE A 407 0.21 -0.23 15.77
N SER A 408 0.81 -0.73 14.70
CA SER A 408 0.90 -2.17 14.45
C SER A 408 2.24 -2.56 13.84
N ALA A 409 2.68 -3.76 14.20
CA ALA A 409 3.85 -4.41 13.64
C ALA A 409 3.41 -5.66 12.88
N GLU A 410 3.96 -5.89 11.70
CA GLU A 410 3.81 -7.12 10.93
C GLU A 410 5.20 -7.70 10.69
N ILE A 411 5.39 -8.97 11.02
CA ILE A 411 6.59 -9.75 10.68
C ILE A 411 6.20 -10.85 9.71
N GLY A 412 7.02 -11.06 8.70
CA GLY A 412 6.68 -12.03 7.67
C GLY A 412 7.87 -12.54 6.87
N LYS A 413 7.55 -13.50 6.02
CA LYS A 413 8.49 -14.15 5.13
C LYS A 413 7.87 -14.30 3.75
N ARG A 414 8.60 -13.87 2.71
CA ARG A 414 8.20 -13.95 1.31
C ARG A 414 9.24 -14.70 0.50
N GLY A 415 8.80 -15.63 -0.35
CA GLY A 415 9.66 -16.44 -1.18
C GLY A 415 10.42 -17.55 -0.45
N SER A 416 11.40 -18.12 -1.12
CA SER A 416 12.21 -19.25 -0.68
C SER A 416 13.62 -19.13 -1.25
N THR A 417 14.60 -19.78 -0.66
CA THR A 417 15.97 -19.89 -1.21
C THR A 417 16.13 -21.12 -2.10
N ASN A 418 15.12 -21.98 -2.23
CA ASN A 418 15.18 -23.15 -3.09
C ASN A 418 15.21 -22.72 -4.57
N ASN A 419 15.94 -23.47 -5.43
CA ASN A 419 16.04 -23.23 -6.87
C ASN A 419 16.56 -21.82 -7.23
N ASN A 420 17.59 -21.34 -6.53
CA ASN A 420 18.21 -20.04 -6.73
C ASN A 420 17.23 -18.85 -6.61
N LEU A 421 16.19 -19.02 -5.80
CA LEU A 421 15.24 -17.94 -5.53
C LEU A 421 15.72 -17.05 -4.37
N ILE A 422 15.08 -15.91 -4.25
CA ILE A 422 15.32 -14.94 -3.15
C ILE A 422 14.28 -15.16 -2.07
N ARG A 423 14.73 -15.20 -0.81
CA ARG A 423 13.88 -15.15 0.37
C ARG A 423 13.99 -13.78 1.01
N GLU A 424 12.88 -13.15 1.24
CA GLU A 424 12.74 -11.93 2.01
C GLU A 424 12.16 -12.26 3.39
N ASN A 425 12.83 -11.83 4.46
CA ASN A 425 12.23 -11.71 5.79
C ASN A 425 11.99 -10.21 6.03
N TYR A 426 10.80 -9.84 6.45
CA TYR A 426 10.46 -8.43 6.63
C TYR A 426 9.78 -8.16 7.98
N ALA A 427 9.97 -6.94 8.45
CA ALA A 427 9.22 -6.34 9.54
C ALA A 427 8.63 -5.01 9.04
N LYS A 428 7.33 -4.81 9.24
CA LYS A 428 6.64 -3.55 8.94
C LYS A 428 6.12 -2.94 10.22
N LEU A 429 6.34 -1.63 10.38
CA LEU A 429 5.76 -0.83 11.45
C LEU A 429 4.78 0.15 10.82
N ASN A 430 3.50 0.07 11.21
CA ASN A 430 2.47 0.95 10.70
C ASN A 430 2.02 1.89 11.81
N PHE A 431 1.92 3.16 11.47
CA PHE A 431 1.34 4.20 12.31
C PHE A 431 0.14 4.81 11.58
N ASN A 432 -0.98 4.91 12.26
CA ASN A 432 -2.20 5.46 11.73
C ASN A 432 -2.88 6.35 12.76
N VAL A 433 -3.35 7.49 12.32
CA VAL A 433 -4.20 8.39 13.10
C VAL A 433 -5.60 8.39 12.49
N ASN A 434 -6.57 8.09 13.33
CA ASN A 434 -7.98 8.20 13.01
C ASN A 434 -8.56 9.34 13.85
N LEU A 435 -8.97 10.40 13.17
CA LEU A 435 -9.68 11.52 13.78
C LEU A 435 -11.17 11.34 13.56
N HIS A 436 -11.92 11.42 14.66
CA HIS A 436 -13.37 11.37 14.66
C HIS A 436 -13.90 12.61 15.34
N ASP A 437 -14.60 13.43 14.58
CA ASP A 437 -15.24 14.65 15.09
C ASP A 437 -16.74 14.66 14.76
N LEU A 438 -17.48 15.44 15.49
CA LEU A 438 -18.91 15.66 15.28
C LEU A 438 -19.10 16.99 14.55
N TRP A 439 -19.40 16.90 13.26
CA TRP A 439 -19.71 18.05 12.42
C TRP A 439 -21.23 18.23 12.33
N PHE A 440 -21.65 19.44 11.90
CA PHE A 440 -23.07 19.80 11.70
C PHE A 440 -23.89 19.93 12.99
N ILE A 441 -23.25 20.00 14.15
CA ILE A 441 -23.92 20.39 15.39
C ILE A 441 -23.84 21.91 15.51
N LYS A 442 -24.97 22.60 15.45
CA LYS A 442 -25.03 24.05 15.80
C LYS A 442 -24.58 24.20 17.25
N ARG A 443 -23.44 24.84 17.46
CA ARG A 443 -23.06 25.29 18.80
C ARG A 443 -24.07 26.36 19.20
N ARG A 444 -24.90 26.10 20.20
CA ARG A 444 -25.67 27.13 20.84
C ARG A 444 -24.68 27.90 21.71
N PHE A 445 -24.45 29.14 21.37
CA PHE A 445 -23.85 30.10 22.28
C PHE A 445 -24.99 30.62 23.15
N ASP A 446 -25.05 30.19 24.41
CA ASP A 446 -25.89 30.78 25.44
C ASP A 446 -25.21 32.05 25.98
#